data_6d7a42864c83bb9d84c0b43f459b09b2
#
_entry.id   6d7a42864c83bb9d84c0b43f459b09b2
#
_cell.length_a   1.000
_cell.length_b   1.000
_cell.length_c   1.000
_cell.angle_alpha   90.00
_cell.angle_beta   90.00
_cell.angle_gamma   90.00
#
_symmetry.space_group_name_H-M   'P 1'
#
loop_
_entity.id
_entity.type
_entity.pdbx_description
1 polymer ?
#
loop_
_entity_poly.entity_id
_entity_poly.type
_entity_poly.pdbx_seq_one_letter_code
_entity_poly.pdbx_strand_id
1 'polypeptide(L)'
;LRIVPGTGGDDTARRALLGPDAFKHVIAPLVGRRVGYVQPVGHVGDALIELAMTQLFAEGGIRWLPLDLDDPAEVDVIVFGGGGSMGRRSAENHAMRTRALGLSVPVVILPQSFTDREDRPFAKVFVREQASLGLRTDGILAPDLALGLAWPAAGPPVQDLGILMRRDHERRGRLLQLARDPAALCNTPAETLALAARYRRIITDRLHFAIAGLHAGREVTLLPNNYHKNRSMHETWLAGLGCHFAESVEAALLQQAAASRRAVRVAA
;
A
#
# COMPACT_ATOMS: atom_id res chain seq x y z
N LEU A 1 18.56 -8.75 15.59
CA LEU A 1 17.87 -9.78 14.80
C LEU A 1 16.47 -9.95 15.37
N ARG A 2 15.45 -9.31 14.77
CA ARG A 2 14.05 -9.60 15.14
C ARG A 2 13.62 -10.85 14.37
N ILE A 3 13.60 -11.98 15.09
CA ILE A 3 12.88 -13.17 14.66
C ILE A 3 11.41 -12.90 14.99
N VAL A 4 10.56 -12.79 13.96
CA VAL A 4 9.11 -12.76 14.17
C VAL A 4 8.71 -14.15 14.67
N PRO A 5 8.06 -14.29 15.87
CA PRO A 5 7.61 -15.58 16.33
C PRO A 5 6.65 -16.18 15.30
N GLY A 6 6.92 -17.39 14.87
CA GLY A 6 5.97 -18.17 14.09
C GLY A 6 4.66 -18.29 14.88
N THR A 7 3.59 -17.71 14.37
CA THR A 7 2.24 -17.93 14.93
C THR A 7 1.87 -19.38 14.67
N GLY A 8 1.96 -20.17 15.73
CA GLY A 8 1.46 -21.54 15.73
C GLY A 8 -0.03 -21.57 15.46
N GLY A 9 -0.42 -22.44 14.55
CA GLY A 9 -1.69 -23.15 14.50
C GLY A 9 -2.96 -22.33 14.37
N ASP A 10 -3.34 -21.94 13.16
CA ASP A 10 -4.70 -22.13 12.66
C ASP A 10 -4.59 -22.12 11.11
N ASP A 11 -4.94 -23.25 10.48
CA ASP A 11 -4.78 -23.48 9.05
C ASP A 11 -5.90 -22.80 8.22
N THR A 12 -6.25 -21.56 8.59
CA THR A 12 -7.01 -20.68 7.71
C THR A 12 -6.07 -20.23 6.59
N ALA A 13 -6.28 -20.77 5.40
CA ALA A 13 -5.46 -20.49 4.23
C ALA A 13 -5.27 -18.96 4.05
N ARG A 14 -4.06 -18.47 4.31
CA ARG A 14 -3.70 -17.08 4.06
C ARG A 14 -3.64 -16.85 2.56
N ARG A 15 -4.20 -15.75 2.08
CA ARG A 15 -4.19 -15.39 0.67
C ARG A 15 -3.67 -13.97 0.50
N ALA A 16 -2.79 -13.80 -0.48
CA ALA A 16 -2.38 -12.51 -1.00
C ALA A 16 -3.27 -12.13 -2.20
N LEU A 17 -3.40 -10.84 -2.49
CA LEU A 17 -4.09 -10.36 -3.70
C LEU A 17 -3.25 -10.62 -4.96
N LEU A 18 -1.92 -10.48 -4.84
CA LEU A 18 -0.95 -10.85 -5.86
C LEU A 18 0.03 -11.86 -5.28
N GLY A 19 0.29 -12.94 -6.02
CA GLY A 19 1.23 -13.97 -5.60
C GLY A 19 2.70 -13.49 -5.61
N PRO A 20 3.62 -14.25 -4.98
CA PRO A 20 5.04 -13.86 -4.82
C PRO A 20 5.75 -13.58 -6.14
N ASP A 21 5.33 -14.22 -7.23
CA ASP A 21 5.90 -14.04 -8.57
C ASP A 21 5.82 -12.58 -9.06
N ALA A 22 4.78 -11.84 -8.67
CA ALA A 22 4.63 -10.43 -9.01
C ALA A 22 5.72 -9.55 -8.40
N PHE A 23 6.39 -10.02 -7.35
CA PHE A 23 7.40 -9.27 -6.60
C PHE A 23 8.84 -9.76 -6.84
N LYS A 24 9.05 -10.83 -7.62
CA LYS A 24 10.38 -11.41 -7.85
C LYS A 24 11.41 -10.38 -8.28
N HIS A 25 11.06 -9.48 -9.19
CA HIS A 25 11.98 -8.46 -9.69
C HIS A 25 12.32 -7.36 -8.66
N VAL A 26 11.44 -7.17 -7.63
CA VAL A 26 11.70 -6.29 -6.49
C VAL A 26 12.66 -6.94 -5.50
N ILE A 27 12.49 -8.23 -5.27
CA ILE A 27 13.24 -9.01 -4.27
C ILE A 27 14.61 -9.43 -4.80
N ALA A 28 14.71 -9.83 -6.06
CA ALA A 28 15.94 -10.36 -6.67
C ALA A 28 17.21 -9.51 -6.44
N PRO A 29 17.17 -8.16 -6.51
CA PRO A 29 18.34 -7.33 -6.24
C PRO A 29 18.88 -7.40 -4.81
N LEU A 30 18.09 -7.95 -3.87
CA LEU A 30 18.38 -7.98 -2.44
C LEU A 30 18.89 -9.34 -1.95
N VAL A 31 18.73 -10.39 -2.78
CA VAL A 31 19.11 -11.76 -2.42
C VAL A 31 20.61 -11.84 -2.14
N GLY A 32 20.96 -12.49 -1.03
CA GLY A 32 22.35 -12.69 -0.61
C GLY A 32 23.03 -11.46 0.00
N ARG A 33 22.34 -10.33 0.13
CA ARG A 33 22.87 -9.08 0.69
C ARG A 33 22.44 -8.88 2.14
N ARG A 34 23.25 -8.14 2.92
CA ARG A 34 22.83 -7.57 4.20
C ARG A 34 22.07 -6.28 3.92
N VAL A 35 20.78 -6.30 4.16
CA VAL A 35 19.87 -5.19 3.83
C VAL A 35 19.66 -4.30 5.05
N GLY A 36 20.00 -3.01 4.93
CA GLY A 36 19.59 -1.97 5.87
C GLY A 36 18.27 -1.35 5.44
N TYR A 37 17.22 -1.50 6.24
CA TYR A 37 15.91 -0.96 5.93
C TYR A 37 15.67 0.38 6.60
N VAL A 38 15.36 1.39 5.80
CA VAL A 38 14.94 2.72 6.26
C VAL A 38 13.44 2.82 6.11
N GLN A 39 12.74 2.91 7.24
CA GLN A 39 11.30 3.07 7.26
C GLN A 39 10.92 4.53 6.96
N PRO A 40 10.11 4.80 5.91
CA PRO A 40 9.57 6.13 5.69
C PRO A 40 8.65 6.56 6.84
N VAL A 41 8.69 7.83 7.19
CA VAL A 41 7.69 8.42 8.07
C VAL A 41 6.36 8.48 7.32
N GLY A 42 5.33 7.86 7.90
CA GLY A 42 4.04 7.68 7.26
C GLY A 42 2.91 7.38 8.24
N HIS A 43 1.80 6.87 7.70
CA HIS A 43 0.58 6.53 8.44
C HIS A 43 0.41 5.00 8.55
N VAL A 44 -0.64 4.57 9.23
CA VAL A 44 -1.01 3.14 9.39
C VAL A 44 -1.10 2.37 8.05
N GLY A 45 -1.40 3.06 6.93
CA GLY A 45 -1.36 2.45 5.59
C GLY A 45 0.04 2.02 5.16
N ASP A 46 1.07 2.77 5.57
CA ASP A 46 2.47 2.43 5.28
C ASP A 46 2.94 1.24 6.14
N ALA A 47 2.33 1.04 7.31
CA ALA A 47 2.55 -0.15 8.13
C ALA A 47 2.03 -1.45 7.47
N LEU A 48 0.99 -1.39 6.61
CA LEU A 48 0.58 -2.54 5.77
C LEU A 48 1.66 -2.91 4.76
N ILE A 49 2.31 -1.91 4.15
CA ILE A 49 3.42 -2.12 3.23
C ILE A 49 4.60 -2.79 3.95
N GLU A 50 4.94 -2.31 5.14
CA GLU A 50 6.04 -2.86 5.95
C GLU A 50 5.76 -4.31 6.36
N LEU A 51 4.53 -4.62 6.79
CA LEU A 51 4.13 -5.98 7.11
C LEU A 51 4.26 -6.91 5.90
N ALA A 52 3.80 -6.47 4.74
CA ALA A 52 3.94 -7.22 3.49
C ALA A 52 5.41 -7.38 3.07
N MET A 53 6.22 -6.32 3.19
CA MET A 53 7.65 -6.38 2.96
C MET A 53 8.31 -7.45 3.84
N THR A 54 8.00 -7.46 5.13
CA THR A 54 8.55 -8.43 6.07
C THR A 54 8.25 -9.88 5.66
N GLN A 55 7.02 -10.15 5.19
CA GLN A 55 6.64 -11.47 4.68
C GLN A 55 7.40 -11.82 3.40
N LEU A 56 7.40 -10.93 2.40
CA LEU A 56 8.08 -11.13 1.12
C LEU A 56 9.59 -11.30 1.31
N PHE A 57 10.20 -10.56 2.24
CA PHE A 57 11.62 -10.70 2.55
C PHE A 57 11.91 -12.05 3.21
N ALA A 58 11.06 -12.51 4.12
CA ALA A 58 11.19 -13.84 4.74
C ALA A 58 11.07 -14.94 3.69
N GLU A 59 10.08 -14.87 2.79
CA GLU A 59 9.89 -15.82 1.68
C GLU A 59 11.08 -15.82 0.71
N GLY A 60 11.63 -14.63 0.42
CA GLY A 60 12.81 -14.45 -0.42
C GLY A 60 14.16 -14.77 0.26
N GLY A 61 14.16 -15.16 1.53
CA GLY A 61 15.39 -15.42 2.31
C GLY A 61 16.25 -14.16 2.52
N ILE A 62 15.65 -12.95 2.46
CA ILE A 62 16.34 -11.68 2.65
C ILE A 62 16.59 -11.43 4.13
N ARG A 63 17.88 -11.27 4.48
CA ARG A 63 18.30 -10.83 5.83
C ARG A 63 18.32 -9.31 5.89
N TRP A 64 17.58 -8.74 6.80
CA TRP A 64 17.49 -7.29 6.94
C TRP A 64 17.50 -6.84 8.41
N LEU A 65 17.85 -5.58 8.60
CA LEU A 65 17.78 -4.91 9.90
C LEU A 65 17.27 -3.47 9.70
N PRO A 66 16.56 -2.90 10.68
CA PRO A 66 16.28 -1.46 10.70
C PRO A 66 17.62 -0.70 10.69
N LEU A 67 17.73 0.29 9.80
CA LEU A 67 18.96 1.09 9.67
C LEU A 67 18.74 2.47 10.30
N ASP A 68 19.56 2.80 11.27
CA ASP A 68 19.73 4.16 11.74
C ASP A 68 20.69 4.90 10.81
N LEU A 69 20.23 6.00 10.23
CA LEU A 69 21.05 6.81 9.33
C LEU A 69 22.06 7.72 10.07
N ASP A 70 21.94 7.88 11.39
CA ASP A 70 22.88 8.64 12.23
C ASP A 70 24.03 7.76 12.74
N ASP A 71 23.75 6.45 12.92
CA ASP A 71 24.74 5.43 13.33
C ASP A 71 24.55 4.17 12.47
N PRO A 72 24.93 4.23 11.17
CA PRO A 72 24.61 3.17 10.23
C PRO A 72 25.44 1.92 10.49
N ALA A 73 24.73 0.81 10.74
CA ALA A 73 25.34 -0.50 10.74
C ALA A 73 25.91 -0.86 9.34
N GLU A 74 26.92 -1.72 9.32
CA GLU A 74 27.51 -2.21 8.06
C GLU A 74 26.49 -3.05 7.26
N VAL A 75 26.11 -2.56 6.07
CA VAL A 75 25.15 -3.19 5.17
C VAL A 75 25.64 -3.15 3.73
N ASP A 76 25.16 -4.07 2.90
CA ASP A 76 25.55 -4.17 1.48
C ASP A 76 24.62 -3.34 0.58
N VAL A 77 23.42 -3.04 1.06
CA VAL A 77 22.42 -2.25 0.35
C VAL A 77 21.48 -1.58 1.35
N ILE A 78 21.14 -0.34 1.10
CA ILE A 78 20.10 0.40 1.83
C ILE A 78 18.79 0.27 1.04
N VAL A 79 17.73 -0.12 1.72
CA VAL A 79 16.38 -0.19 1.15
C VAL A 79 15.50 0.85 1.81
N PHE A 80 14.98 1.77 1.01
CA PHE A 80 13.99 2.74 1.48
C PHE A 80 12.59 2.20 1.24
N GLY A 81 11.75 2.18 2.27
CA GLY A 81 10.45 1.53 2.25
C GLY A 81 9.48 2.09 1.21
N GLY A 82 8.47 1.29 0.85
CA GLY A 82 7.40 1.65 -0.07
C GLY A 82 6.47 2.74 0.49
N GLY A 83 5.58 3.26 -0.34
CA GLY A 83 4.55 4.22 0.08
C GLY A 83 4.24 5.34 -0.93
N GLY A 84 3.76 6.47 -0.44
CA GLY A 84 3.35 7.62 -1.27
C GLY A 84 4.17 8.88 -1.04
N SER A 85 5.42 8.77 -0.62
CA SER A 85 6.20 9.90 -0.10
C SER A 85 7.38 10.34 -0.98
N MET A 86 7.50 9.80 -2.21
CA MET A 86 8.58 10.24 -3.12
C MET A 86 8.35 11.66 -3.64
N GLY A 87 9.45 12.41 -3.79
CA GLY A 87 9.45 13.82 -4.09
C GLY A 87 9.62 14.68 -2.83
N ARG A 88 9.25 15.96 -2.92
CA ARG A 88 9.47 16.97 -1.85
C ARG A 88 8.28 17.13 -0.91
N ARG A 89 7.17 16.46 -1.19
CA ARG A 89 5.93 16.59 -0.40
C ARG A 89 6.11 16.19 1.07
N SER A 90 6.99 15.23 1.36
CA SER A 90 7.43 14.88 2.71
C SER A 90 8.89 15.34 2.89
N ALA A 91 9.09 16.48 3.55
CA ALA A 91 10.42 17.04 3.80
C ALA A 91 11.30 16.08 4.60
N GLU A 92 10.73 15.40 5.58
CA GLU A 92 11.42 14.44 6.42
C GLU A 92 11.90 13.22 5.62
N ASN A 93 11.02 12.57 4.87
CA ASN A 93 11.40 11.46 3.99
C ASN A 93 12.40 11.91 2.90
N HIS A 94 12.28 13.14 2.41
CA HIS A 94 13.26 13.70 1.47
C HIS A 94 14.65 13.83 2.10
N ALA A 95 14.74 14.36 3.32
CA ALA A 95 15.98 14.48 4.08
C ALA A 95 16.59 13.10 4.38
N MET A 96 15.79 12.13 4.81
CA MET A 96 16.25 10.76 5.07
C MET A 96 16.86 10.12 3.80
N ARG A 97 16.23 10.28 2.64
CA ARG A 97 16.79 9.78 1.36
C ARG A 97 18.09 10.49 0.99
N THR A 98 18.20 11.80 1.26
CA THR A 98 19.45 12.56 1.03
C THR A 98 20.58 12.02 1.90
N ARG A 99 20.31 11.74 3.17
CA ARG A 99 21.28 11.15 4.11
C ARG A 99 21.68 9.75 3.66
N ALA A 100 20.73 8.89 3.28
CA ALA A 100 21.02 7.55 2.79
C ALA A 100 21.96 7.56 1.57
N LEU A 101 21.74 8.48 0.62
CA LEU A 101 22.62 8.65 -0.54
C LEU A 101 24.03 9.13 -0.16
N GLY A 102 24.21 9.79 0.98
CA GLY A 102 25.52 10.19 1.49
C GLY A 102 26.37 9.05 2.08
N LEU A 103 25.79 7.87 2.28
CA LEU A 103 26.45 6.74 2.96
C LEU A 103 27.25 5.83 2.01
N SER A 104 27.58 6.20 0.81
CA SER A 104 28.39 5.40 -0.14
C SER A 104 27.96 3.92 -0.28
N VAL A 105 26.70 3.60 0.06
CA VAL A 105 26.07 2.29 -0.04
C VAL A 105 24.95 2.39 -1.07
N PRO A 106 24.79 1.42 -1.99
CA PRO A 106 23.71 1.43 -2.96
C PRO A 106 22.33 1.57 -2.29
N VAL A 107 21.51 2.52 -2.76
CA VAL A 107 20.15 2.75 -2.24
C VAL A 107 19.13 2.24 -3.24
N VAL A 108 18.24 1.37 -2.78
CA VAL A 108 17.10 0.83 -3.54
C VAL A 108 15.81 1.42 -2.97
N ILE A 109 14.97 1.97 -3.82
CA ILE A 109 13.65 2.48 -3.45
C ILE A 109 12.61 1.41 -3.76
N LEU A 110 11.89 0.93 -2.75
CA LEU A 110 10.75 0.01 -2.91
C LEU A 110 9.57 0.73 -3.58
N PRO A 111 8.55 0.00 -4.09
CA PRO A 111 7.47 0.59 -4.87
C PRO A 111 6.81 1.81 -4.20
N GLN A 112 6.95 2.98 -4.85
CA GLN A 112 6.46 4.27 -4.34
C GLN A 112 5.65 5.04 -5.40
N SER A 113 4.72 5.90 -4.93
CA SER A 113 4.14 6.97 -5.73
C SER A 113 5.03 8.21 -5.67
N PHE A 114 5.20 8.84 -6.82
CA PHE A 114 5.96 10.07 -6.97
C PHE A 114 5.00 11.27 -7.08
N THR A 115 5.29 12.35 -6.37
CA THR A 115 4.52 13.60 -6.44
C THR A 115 5.22 14.65 -7.28
N ASP A 116 6.54 14.53 -7.41
CA ASP A 116 7.41 15.43 -8.17
C ASP A 116 8.45 14.61 -8.92
N ARG A 117 9.08 15.24 -9.90
CA ARG A 117 10.26 14.68 -10.55
C ARG A 117 11.38 14.46 -9.54
N GLU A 118 11.97 13.28 -9.59
CA GLU A 118 13.02 12.85 -8.67
C GLU A 118 14.15 12.14 -9.44
N ASP A 119 15.23 12.87 -9.69
CA ASP A 119 16.34 12.41 -10.56
C ASP A 119 17.60 12.01 -9.76
N ARG A 120 17.54 11.94 -8.40
CA ARG A 120 18.68 11.52 -7.59
C ARG A 120 19.16 10.10 -7.94
N PRO A 121 20.48 9.82 -7.83
CA PRO A 121 21.11 8.60 -8.33
C PRO A 121 20.90 7.41 -7.37
N PHE A 122 19.68 6.94 -7.25
CA PHE A 122 19.41 5.67 -6.58
C PHE A 122 19.90 4.49 -7.42
N ALA A 123 20.40 3.43 -6.78
CA ALA A 123 20.86 2.23 -7.47
C ALA A 123 19.73 1.50 -8.20
N LYS A 124 18.50 1.54 -7.66
CA LYS A 124 17.30 1.04 -8.29
C LYS A 124 16.07 1.73 -7.72
N VAL A 125 15.09 2.01 -8.56
CA VAL A 125 13.85 2.67 -8.16
C VAL A 125 12.67 1.87 -8.68
N PHE A 126 11.79 1.47 -7.78
CA PHE A 126 10.51 0.89 -8.15
C PHE A 126 9.40 1.93 -7.98
N VAL A 127 8.53 2.03 -8.97
CA VAL A 127 7.33 2.87 -8.94
C VAL A 127 6.10 1.99 -8.89
N ARG A 128 5.09 2.36 -8.09
CA ARG A 128 3.96 1.47 -7.86
C ARG A 128 2.75 1.71 -8.78
N GLU A 129 2.74 2.78 -9.57
CA GLU A 129 1.69 3.04 -10.55
C GLU A 129 2.21 3.79 -11.78
N GLN A 130 1.50 3.63 -12.88
CA GLN A 130 1.90 4.07 -14.22
C GLN A 130 2.20 5.57 -14.29
N ALA A 131 1.41 6.42 -13.63
CA ALA A 131 1.60 7.86 -13.68
C ALA A 131 2.94 8.32 -13.07
N SER A 132 3.47 7.60 -12.09
CA SER A 132 4.77 7.91 -11.48
C SER A 132 5.96 7.65 -12.40
N LEU A 133 5.83 6.82 -13.46
CA LEU A 133 6.87 6.65 -14.48
C LEU A 133 7.17 7.94 -15.24
N GLY A 134 6.19 8.82 -15.40
CA GLY A 134 6.39 10.15 -16.00
C GLY A 134 7.25 11.09 -15.14
N LEU A 135 7.36 10.80 -13.82
CA LEU A 135 8.15 11.57 -12.86
C LEU A 135 9.49 10.92 -12.54
N ARG A 136 9.66 9.64 -12.90
CA ARG A 136 10.89 8.87 -12.75
C ARG A 136 11.06 7.94 -13.94
N THR A 137 11.74 8.39 -14.97
CA THR A 137 11.79 7.73 -16.30
C THR A 137 12.59 6.42 -16.31
N ASP A 138 13.56 6.25 -15.40
CA ASP A 138 14.31 5.00 -15.17
C ASP A 138 13.65 4.12 -14.08
N GLY A 139 12.46 4.49 -13.61
CA GLY A 139 11.68 3.72 -12.65
C GLY A 139 11.18 2.39 -13.24
N ILE A 140 11.17 1.37 -12.41
CA ILE A 140 10.64 0.04 -12.78
C ILE A 140 9.27 -0.10 -12.15
N LEU A 141 8.23 -0.33 -12.97
CA LEU A 141 6.88 -0.55 -12.46
C LEU A 141 6.81 -1.84 -11.65
N ALA A 142 6.31 -1.74 -10.43
CA ALA A 142 6.14 -2.88 -9.54
C ALA A 142 4.90 -2.69 -8.64
N PRO A 143 4.19 -3.75 -8.26
CA PRO A 143 3.02 -3.63 -7.40
C PRO A 143 3.36 -3.01 -6.05
N ASP A 144 2.39 -2.29 -5.46
CA ASP A 144 2.45 -1.93 -4.04
C ASP A 144 2.60 -3.21 -3.22
N LEU A 145 3.57 -3.25 -2.30
CA LEU A 145 3.87 -4.47 -1.54
C LEU A 145 2.68 -4.95 -0.71
N ALA A 146 1.79 -4.05 -0.28
CA ALA A 146 0.58 -4.42 0.43
C ALA A 146 -0.34 -5.36 -0.36
N LEU A 147 -0.23 -5.40 -1.70
CA LEU A 147 -0.96 -6.36 -2.54
C LEU A 147 -0.41 -7.80 -2.40
N GLY A 148 0.83 -7.95 -1.94
CA GLY A 148 1.46 -9.23 -1.66
C GLY A 148 1.27 -9.73 -0.23
N LEU A 149 0.59 -8.97 0.63
CA LEU A 149 0.36 -9.37 2.01
C LEU A 149 -0.47 -10.66 2.07
N ALA A 150 0.07 -11.72 2.65
CA ALA A 150 -0.68 -12.94 2.91
C ALA A 150 -1.44 -12.79 4.24
N TRP A 151 -2.78 -12.71 4.17
CA TRP A 151 -3.64 -12.50 5.32
C TRP A 151 -4.75 -13.57 5.40
N PRO A 152 -5.17 -13.98 6.60
CA PRO A 152 -6.28 -14.92 6.78
C PRO A 152 -7.58 -14.40 6.14
N ALA A 153 -8.40 -15.29 5.63
CA ALA A 153 -9.71 -14.94 5.11
C ALA A 153 -10.57 -14.27 6.20
N ALA A 154 -11.25 -13.19 5.82
CA ALA A 154 -12.14 -12.50 6.75
C ALA A 154 -13.46 -13.25 6.92
N GLY A 155 -14.01 -13.22 8.11
CA GLY A 155 -15.37 -13.69 8.39
C GLY A 155 -16.45 -12.87 7.67
N PRO A 156 -17.74 -13.24 7.83
CA PRO A 156 -18.86 -12.50 7.22
C PRO A 156 -18.91 -11.05 7.72
N PRO A 157 -19.33 -10.11 6.85
CA PRO A 157 -19.46 -8.71 7.24
C PRO A 157 -20.61 -8.51 8.24
N VAL A 158 -20.47 -7.56 9.15
CA VAL A 158 -21.50 -7.21 10.16
C VAL A 158 -22.22 -5.90 9.83
N GLN A 159 -21.77 -5.16 8.82
CA GLN A 159 -22.37 -3.92 8.33
C GLN A 159 -22.42 -3.94 6.81
N ASP A 160 -23.49 -3.36 6.25
CA ASP A 160 -23.68 -3.36 4.81
C ASP A 160 -22.73 -2.39 4.10
N LEU A 161 -22.61 -1.16 4.58
CA LEU A 161 -21.84 -0.10 3.93
C LEU A 161 -20.95 0.65 4.92
N GLY A 162 -19.68 0.84 4.53
CA GLY A 162 -18.73 1.73 5.18
C GLY A 162 -18.31 2.86 4.23
N ILE A 163 -18.50 4.11 4.66
CA ILE A 163 -17.97 5.30 3.98
C ILE A 163 -16.87 5.87 4.86
N LEU A 164 -15.62 5.60 4.49
CA LEU A 164 -14.44 5.94 5.28
C LEU A 164 -13.50 6.82 4.46
N MET A 165 -13.36 8.06 4.87
CA MET A 165 -12.71 9.11 4.10
C MET A 165 -11.59 9.76 4.89
N ARG A 166 -10.53 10.13 4.19
CA ARG A 166 -9.41 10.86 4.77
C ARG A 166 -9.80 12.27 5.24
N ARG A 167 -9.10 12.73 6.26
CA ARG A 167 -9.26 14.09 6.80
C ARG A 167 -8.01 14.96 6.65
N ASP A 168 -6.95 14.41 6.05
CA ASP A 168 -5.68 15.12 5.84
C ASP A 168 -5.65 15.95 4.55
N HIS A 169 -4.50 16.56 4.28
CA HIS A 169 -4.25 17.45 3.14
C HIS A 169 -4.34 16.78 1.76
N GLU A 170 -4.34 15.45 1.67
CA GLU A 170 -4.54 14.74 0.40
C GLU A 170 -6.02 14.58 0.02
N ARG A 171 -6.93 15.04 0.86
CA ARG A 171 -8.37 14.97 0.58
C ARG A 171 -8.74 15.80 -0.64
N ARG A 172 -9.61 15.24 -1.48
CA ARG A 172 -10.27 15.92 -2.57
C ARG A 172 -11.75 16.15 -2.24
N GLY A 173 -12.27 17.34 -2.52
CA GLY A 173 -13.68 17.65 -2.33
C GLY A 173 -14.08 17.98 -0.88
N ARG A 174 -15.40 18.05 -0.64
CA ARG A 174 -15.99 18.42 0.66
C ARG A 174 -15.87 17.27 1.67
N LEU A 175 -15.64 17.59 2.93
CA LEU A 175 -15.67 16.62 4.00
C LEU A 175 -17.13 16.22 4.27
N LEU A 176 -17.42 14.94 4.20
CA LEU A 176 -18.70 14.41 4.69
C LEU A 176 -18.61 14.34 6.23
N GLN A 177 -19.52 15.05 6.92
CA GLN A 177 -19.48 15.15 8.38
C GLN A 177 -19.56 13.79 9.09
N LEU A 178 -20.29 12.84 8.51
CA LEU A 178 -20.46 11.48 9.05
C LEU A 178 -19.33 10.51 8.65
N ALA A 179 -18.48 10.86 7.69
CA ALA A 179 -17.39 9.99 7.29
C ALA A 179 -16.27 10.01 8.33
N ARG A 180 -15.80 8.84 8.72
CA ARG A 180 -14.67 8.64 9.63
C ARG A 180 -13.40 8.35 8.85
N ASP A 181 -12.26 8.79 9.36
CA ASP A 181 -10.96 8.50 8.76
C ASP A 181 -10.39 7.19 9.34
N PRO A 182 -10.11 6.15 8.52
CA PRO A 182 -9.49 4.93 9.00
C PRO A 182 -8.16 5.17 9.72
N ALA A 183 -7.39 6.17 9.29
CA ALA A 183 -6.11 6.50 9.92
C ALA A 183 -6.25 7.05 11.35
N ALA A 184 -7.44 7.54 11.72
CA ALA A 184 -7.75 7.95 13.10
C ALA A 184 -8.40 6.84 13.94
N LEU A 185 -8.75 5.71 13.30
CA LEU A 185 -9.45 4.59 13.93
C LEU A 185 -8.55 3.38 14.17
N CYS A 186 -7.43 3.31 13.45
CA CYS A 186 -6.54 2.15 13.43
C CYS A 186 -5.10 2.60 13.67
N ASN A 187 -4.41 1.89 14.55
CA ASN A 187 -3.00 2.11 14.86
C ASN A 187 -2.10 0.99 14.30
N THR A 188 -2.70 -0.13 13.92
CA THR A 188 -1.98 -1.32 13.43
C THR A 188 -2.55 -1.84 12.10
N PRO A 189 -1.75 -2.59 11.31
CA PRO A 189 -2.24 -3.31 10.14
C PRO A 189 -3.41 -4.24 10.45
N ALA A 190 -3.35 -4.98 11.55
CA ALA A 190 -4.40 -5.91 11.97
C ALA A 190 -5.73 -5.20 12.24
N GLU A 191 -5.69 -4.03 12.92
CA GLU A 191 -6.89 -3.22 13.15
C GLU A 191 -7.47 -2.68 11.85
N THR A 192 -6.62 -2.28 10.89
CA THR A 192 -7.05 -1.80 9.57
C THR A 192 -7.77 -2.89 8.79
N LEU A 193 -7.21 -4.10 8.77
CA LEU A 193 -7.81 -5.26 8.11
C LEU A 193 -9.10 -5.69 8.82
N ALA A 194 -9.11 -5.71 10.15
CA ALA A 194 -10.30 -6.03 10.94
C ALA A 194 -11.42 -4.99 10.74
N LEU A 195 -11.09 -3.69 10.68
CA LEU A 195 -12.05 -2.64 10.40
C LEU A 195 -12.65 -2.80 9.00
N ALA A 196 -11.83 -3.05 7.99
CA ALA A 196 -12.29 -3.27 6.61
C ALA A 196 -13.18 -4.51 6.51
N ALA A 197 -12.85 -5.58 7.22
CA ALA A 197 -13.61 -6.82 7.25
C ALA A 197 -15.06 -6.67 7.76
N ARG A 198 -15.36 -5.64 8.53
CA ARG A 198 -16.70 -5.40 9.10
C ARG A 198 -17.77 -5.07 8.07
N TYR A 199 -17.38 -4.49 6.92
CA TYR A 199 -18.29 -3.97 5.91
C TYR A 199 -18.45 -4.95 4.75
N ARG A 200 -19.63 -5.06 4.18
CA ARG A 200 -19.84 -5.75 2.91
C ARG A 200 -19.37 -4.91 1.73
N ARG A 201 -19.67 -3.61 1.77
CA ARG A 201 -19.32 -2.62 0.77
C ARG A 201 -18.51 -1.49 1.41
N ILE A 202 -17.47 -1.03 0.73
CA ILE A 202 -16.59 0.05 1.19
C ILE A 202 -16.50 1.13 0.12
N ILE A 203 -16.67 2.39 0.52
CA ILE A 203 -16.36 3.57 -0.27
C ILE A 203 -15.28 4.34 0.47
N THR A 204 -14.13 4.58 -0.15
CA THR A 204 -13.00 5.23 0.51
C THR A 204 -12.07 5.95 -0.48
N ASP A 205 -11.41 7.02 -0.02
CA ASP A 205 -10.29 7.67 -0.69
C ASP A 205 -8.92 7.32 -0.07
N ARG A 206 -8.91 6.41 0.91
CA ARG A 206 -7.70 5.84 1.51
C ARG A 206 -7.26 4.60 0.75
N LEU A 207 -6.17 4.71 -0.04
CA LEU A 207 -5.65 3.62 -0.86
C LEU A 207 -5.47 2.31 -0.09
N HIS A 208 -4.73 2.36 1.03
CA HIS A 208 -4.44 1.13 1.79
C HIS A 208 -5.66 0.59 2.55
N PHE A 209 -6.66 1.43 2.84
CA PHE A 209 -7.94 0.93 3.35
C PHE A 209 -8.75 0.22 2.26
N ALA A 210 -8.67 0.71 1.01
CA ALA A 210 -9.24 -0.01 -0.13
C ALA A 210 -8.56 -1.37 -0.34
N ILE A 211 -7.21 -1.42 -0.27
CA ILE A 211 -6.45 -2.67 -0.34
C ILE A 211 -6.84 -3.62 0.80
N ALA A 212 -6.98 -3.13 2.04
CA ALA A 212 -7.46 -3.93 3.16
C ALA A 212 -8.87 -4.51 2.93
N GLY A 213 -9.75 -3.72 2.31
CA GLY A 213 -11.09 -4.18 1.90
C GLY A 213 -11.03 -5.31 0.88
N LEU A 214 -10.14 -5.22 -0.11
CA LEU A 214 -9.92 -6.30 -1.09
C LEU A 214 -9.38 -7.56 -0.44
N HIS A 215 -8.42 -7.45 0.49
CA HIS A 215 -7.93 -8.59 1.28
C HIS A 215 -9.05 -9.28 2.08
N ALA A 216 -9.99 -8.49 2.58
CA ALA A 216 -11.15 -9.01 3.29
C ALA A 216 -12.25 -9.57 2.33
N GLY A 217 -12.05 -9.55 1.01
CA GLY A 217 -13.03 -10.00 0.01
C GLY A 217 -14.27 -9.11 -0.05
N ARG A 218 -14.12 -7.79 0.16
CA ARG A 218 -15.22 -6.83 0.18
C ARG A 218 -15.40 -6.14 -1.17
N GLU A 219 -16.62 -5.68 -1.46
CA GLU A 219 -16.89 -4.81 -2.60
C GLU A 219 -16.31 -3.42 -2.30
N VAL A 220 -15.27 -3.02 -3.01
CA VAL A 220 -14.55 -1.78 -2.75
C VAL A 220 -14.75 -0.80 -3.90
N THR A 221 -15.12 0.45 -3.56
CA THR A 221 -15.07 1.59 -4.47
C THR A 221 -14.04 2.58 -3.97
N LEU A 222 -12.95 2.74 -4.73
CA LEU A 222 -11.92 3.74 -4.46
C LEU A 222 -12.31 5.09 -5.06
N LEU A 223 -12.08 6.16 -4.32
CA LEU A 223 -12.30 7.54 -4.77
C LEU A 223 -10.97 8.23 -5.05
N PRO A 224 -10.94 9.29 -5.89
CA PRO A 224 -9.73 10.06 -6.13
C PRO A 224 -9.28 10.79 -4.87
N ASN A 225 -7.97 10.93 -4.71
CA ASN A 225 -7.35 11.91 -3.84
C ASN A 225 -6.95 13.17 -4.65
N ASN A 226 -6.24 14.14 -4.06
CA ASN A 226 -5.94 15.42 -4.71
C ASN A 226 -4.81 15.37 -5.75
N TYR A 227 -4.27 14.18 -6.05
CA TYR A 227 -3.29 13.95 -7.13
C TYR A 227 -3.54 12.57 -7.79
N HIS A 228 -2.68 12.14 -8.69
CA HIS A 228 -2.92 10.99 -9.56
C HIS A 228 -2.97 9.61 -8.85
N LYS A 229 -2.43 9.49 -7.63
CA LYS A 229 -2.15 8.22 -6.95
C LYS A 229 -3.31 7.23 -6.98
N ASN A 230 -4.47 7.60 -6.43
CA ASN A 230 -5.58 6.65 -6.31
C ASN A 230 -6.11 6.21 -7.66
N ARG A 231 -6.25 7.14 -8.61
CA ARG A 231 -6.69 6.81 -9.97
C ARG A 231 -5.69 5.90 -10.67
N SER A 232 -4.41 6.28 -10.66
CA SER A 232 -3.38 5.50 -11.34
C SER A 232 -3.15 4.15 -10.70
N MET A 233 -3.21 4.03 -9.36
CA MET A 233 -3.19 2.74 -8.67
C MET A 233 -4.39 1.86 -9.06
N HIS A 234 -5.58 2.45 -9.16
CA HIS A 234 -6.76 1.72 -9.62
C HIS A 234 -6.56 1.20 -11.05
N GLU A 235 -6.18 2.06 -11.99
CA GLU A 235 -6.00 1.72 -13.40
C GLU A 235 -4.86 0.71 -13.61
N THR A 236 -3.77 0.81 -12.82
CA THR A 236 -2.61 -0.08 -12.95
C THR A 236 -2.85 -1.47 -12.35
N TRP A 237 -3.50 -1.55 -11.19
CA TRP A 237 -3.58 -2.82 -10.44
C TRP A 237 -4.98 -3.16 -9.94
N LEU A 238 -5.68 -2.20 -9.29
CA LEU A 238 -6.82 -2.55 -8.45
C LEU A 238 -8.07 -2.87 -9.26
N ALA A 239 -8.22 -2.33 -10.46
CA ALA A 239 -9.33 -2.68 -11.36
C ALA A 239 -9.31 -4.18 -11.70
N GLY A 240 -8.13 -4.73 -11.98
CA GLY A 240 -7.93 -6.16 -12.21
C GLY A 240 -8.19 -7.05 -11.00
N LEU A 241 -8.22 -6.46 -9.80
CA LEU A 241 -8.52 -7.12 -8.53
C LEU A 241 -9.98 -6.92 -8.08
N GLY A 242 -10.84 -6.37 -8.94
CA GLY A 242 -12.26 -6.17 -8.65
C GLY A 242 -12.59 -4.90 -7.86
N CYS A 243 -11.65 -3.97 -7.71
CA CYS A 243 -11.92 -2.66 -7.13
C CYS A 243 -12.66 -1.79 -8.15
N HIS A 244 -13.73 -1.11 -7.73
CA HIS A 244 -14.42 -0.09 -8.52
C HIS A 244 -13.79 1.28 -8.29
N PHE A 245 -14.03 2.22 -9.22
CA PHE A 245 -13.63 3.62 -9.09
C PHE A 245 -14.82 4.55 -9.34
N ALA A 246 -14.95 5.59 -8.54
CA ALA A 246 -15.95 6.64 -8.72
C ALA A 246 -15.37 8.01 -8.40
N GLU A 247 -15.90 9.07 -9.02
CA GLU A 247 -15.39 10.44 -8.82
C GLU A 247 -15.83 11.07 -7.48
N SER A 248 -16.92 10.54 -6.92
CA SER A 248 -17.47 11.02 -5.65
C SER A 248 -18.22 9.91 -4.92
N VAL A 249 -18.58 10.16 -3.66
CA VAL A 249 -19.41 9.23 -2.87
C VAL A 249 -20.79 9.06 -3.51
N GLU A 250 -21.38 10.12 -4.01
CA GLU A 250 -22.70 10.08 -4.68
C GLU A 250 -22.63 9.20 -5.93
N ALA A 251 -21.60 9.35 -6.76
CA ALA A 251 -21.39 8.50 -7.94
C ALA A 251 -21.20 7.03 -7.55
N ALA A 252 -20.44 6.76 -6.48
CA ALA A 252 -20.22 5.41 -5.96
C ALA A 252 -21.55 4.77 -5.50
N LEU A 253 -22.38 5.50 -4.77
CA LEU A 253 -23.68 5.02 -4.32
C LEU A 253 -24.63 4.73 -5.48
N LEU A 254 -24.66 5.59 -6.51
CA LEU A 254 -25.45 5.38 -7.73
C LEU A 254 -24.99 4.13 -8.51
N GLN A 255 -23.68 3.91 -8.66
CA GLN A 255 -23.11 2.72 -9.29
C GLN A 255 -23.52 1.45 -8.55
N GLN A 256 -23.40 1.42 -7.22
CA GLN A 256 -23.77 0.28 -6.39
C GLN A 256 -25.28 -0.01 -6.46
N ALA A 257 -26.13 1.03 -6.45
CA ALA A 257 -27.59 0.86 -6.60
C ALA A 257 -27.97 0.31 -7.98
N ALA A 258 -27.26 0.70 -9.03
CA ALA A 258 -27.48 0.18 -10.38
C ALA A 258 -27.07 -1.30 -10.50
N ALA A 259 -25.94 -1.69 -9.90
CA ALA A 259 -25.46 -3.07 -9.87
C ALA A 259 -26.43 -3.99 -9.13
N SER A 260 -26.95 -3.57 -7.97
CA SER A 260 -27.94 -4.33 -7.20
C SER A 260 -29.24 -4.56 -7.98
N ARG A 261 -29.73 -3.54 -8.72
CA ARG A 261 -30.93 -3.68 -9.58
C ARG A 261 -30.73 -4.66 -10.73
N ARG A 262 -29.54 -4.70 -11.34
CA ARG A 262 -29.21 -5.66 -12.40
C ARG A 262 -29.18 -7.09 -11.87
N ALA A 263 -28.56 -7.30 -10.69
CA ALA A 263 -28.49 -8.61 -10.05
C ALA A 263 -29.89 -9.20 -9.77
N VAL A 264 -30.83 -8.38 -9.28
CA VAL A 264 -32.22 -8.80 -9.05
C VAL A 264 -32.94 -9.15 -10.35
N ARG A 265 -32.70 -8.41 -11.45
CA ARG A 265 -33.33 -8.70 -12.76
C ARG A 265 -32.79 -9.96 -13.44
N VAL A 266 -31.58 -10.40 -13.13
CA VAL A 266 -30.98 -11.62 -13.69
C VAL A 266 -31.42 -12.85 -12.88
N ALA A 267 -31.77 -12.67 -11.61
CA ALA A 267 -32.22 -13.74 -10.72
C ALA A 267 -33.76 -14.01 -10.78
N ALA A 268 -34.54 -13.14 -11.43
CA ALA A 268 -35.97 -13.26 -11.67
C ALA A 268 -36.26 -13.75 -13.09
#